data_33351b1869b84d064e7ad7aa504ff7cc
#
_entry.id   33351b1869b84d064e7ad7aa504ff7cc
#
_cell.length_a   1.000
_cell.length_b   1.000
_cell.length_c   1.000
_cell.angle_alpha   90.00
_cell.angle_beta   90.00
_cell.angle_gamma   90.00
#
_symmetry.space_group_name_H-M   'P 1'
#
loop_
_entity.id
_entity.type
_entity.pdbx_description
1 polymer ?
#
loop_
_entity_poly.entity_id
_entity_poly.type
_entity_poly.pdbx_seq_one_letter_code
_entity_poly.pdbx_strand_id
1 'polypeptide(L)'
;ITLHQPLPAAGTAVSTGKIGPIYDKGKAALVYLETDVADTDGNPMWSTKSGLFIGGEGGWGGDRGPTTEWNLPDREADHTVSYETRNDQALLYRLNGDRNPLHSDPSFASAAGFDKPILHGLCTYGFTGRALLHALCDSDPVRFGSMGGRFKSPVMPGEVLEIHAWEESDQVLFQTRVGDRVVFDNGVMTRN
;
A
#
# COMPACT_ATOMS: atom_id res chain seq x y z
N ILE A 1 -3.34 1.17 -6.22
CA ILE A 1 -3.76 2.33 -7.02
C ILE A 1 -3.37 2.14 -8.47
N THR A 2 -4.22 2.57 -9.39
CA THR A 2 -3.93 2.68 -10.82
C THR A 2 -4.24 4.11 -11.26
N LEU A 3 -3.29 4.73 -11.94
CA LEU A 3 -3.49 6.06 -12.55
C LEU A 3 -3.92 5.88 -14.00
N HIS A 4 -4.97 6.58 -14.42
CA HIS A 4 -5.52 6.50 -15.78
C HIS A 4 -5.13 7.71 -16.63
N GLN A 5 -4.70 8.79 -15.99
CA GLN A 5 -4.17 10.01 -16.61
C GLN A 5 -3.30 10.78 -15.61
N PRO A 6 -2.49 11.75 -16.07
CA PRO A 6 -1.78 12.66 -15.19
C PRO A 6 -2.77 13.45 -14.32
N LEU A 7 -2.51 13.52 -13.01
CA LEU A 7 -3.39 14.24 -12.08
C LEU A 7 -3.07 15.72 -12.08
N PRO A 8 -4.07 16.61 -12.23
CA PRO A 8 -3.88 18.05 -12.13
C PRO A 8 -3.55 18.45 -10.68
N ALA A 9 -2.83 19.55 -10.51
CA ALA A 9 -2.48 20.07 -9.19
C ALA A 9 -3.70 20.54 -8.36
N ALA A 10 -4.80 20.86 -9.03
CA ALA A 10 -6.08 21.23 -8.41
C ALA A 10 -7.22 20.89 -9.35
N GLY A 11 -8.39 20.61 -8.79
CA GLY A 11 -9.57 20.27 -9.59
C GLY A 11 -10.69 19.71 -8.71
N THR A 12 -11.76 19.29 -9.37
CA THR A 12 -12.88 18.58 -8.76
C THR A 12 -12.92 17.17 -9.31
N ALA A 13 -13.13 16.20 -8.46
CA ALA A 13 -13.25 14.80 -8.84
C ALA A 13 -14.52 14.19 -8.26
N VAL A 14 -15.11 13.25 -9.00
CA VAL A 14 -16.27 12.44 -8.56
C VAL A 14 -15.76 11.06 -8.22
N SER A 15 -15.99 10.64 -6.97
CA SER A 15 -15.57 9.34 -6.46
C SER A 15 -16.78 8.41 -6.32
N THR A 16 -16.68 7.21 -6.87
CA THR A 16 -17.69 6.15 -6.76
C THR A 16 -17.09 4.93 -6.10
N GLY A 17 -17.51 4.66 -4.86
CA GLY A 17 -17.07 3.50 -4.08
C GLY A 17 -18.08 2.36 -4.16
N LYS A 18 -17.58 1.12 -4.18
CA LYS A 18 -18.38 -0.10 -4.10
C LYS A 18 -17.69 -1.16 -3.25
N ILE A 19 -18.50 -2.03 -2.66
CA ILE A 19 -17.99 -3.28 -2.08
C ILE A 19 -17.79 -4.26 -3.24
N GLY A 20 -16.55 -4.70 -3.39
CA GLY A 20 -16.14 -5.70 -4.36
C GLY A 20 -16.34 -7.13 -3.83
N PRO A 21 -15.59 -8.11 -4.32
CA PRO A 21 -15.67 -9.49 -3.85
C PRO A 21 -15.39 -9.63 -2.36
N ILE A 22 -16.10 -10.58 -1.73
CA ILE A 22 -15.88 -11.02 -0.35
C ILE A 22 -15.47 -12.48 -0.38
N TYR A 23 -14.30 -12.77 0.20
CA TYR A 23 -13.74 -14.11 0.20
C TYR A 23 -13.61 -14.70 1.60
N ASP A 24 -13.97 -15.98 1.73
CA ASP A 24 -13.77 -16.75 2.95
C ASP A 24 -12.33 -17.26 3.05
N LYS A 25 -11.55 -16.72 3.97
CA LYS A 25 -10.17 -17.17 4.24
C LYS A 25 -10.09 -18.19 5.40
N GLY A 26 -11.23 -18.77 5.80
CA GLY A 26 -11.33 -19.74 6.88
C GLY A 26 -11.40 -19.08 8.25
N LYS A 27 -10.37 -18.38 8.68
CA LYS A 27 -10.34 -17.66 9.97
C LYS A 27 -10.69 -16.19 9.86
N ALA A 28 -10.93 -15.70 8.65
CA ALA A 28 -11.19 -14.29 8.38
C ALA A 28 -12.01 -14.11 7.11
N ALA A 29 -12.69 -12.99 6.98
CA ALA A 29 -13.20 -12.47 5.72
C ALA A 29 -12.17 -11.56 5.06
N LEU A 30 -12.01 -11.65 3.74
CA LEU A 30 -11.30 -10.68 2.94
C LEU A 30 -12.31 -9.91 2.10
N VAL A 31 -12.56 -8.66 2.48
CA VAL A 31 -13.52 -7.77 1.81
C VAL A 31 -12.76 -6.76 0.97
N TYR A 32 -13.06 -6.69 -0.32
CA TYR A 32 -12.49 -5.66 -1.18
C TYR A 32 -13.38 -4.41 -1.22
N LEU A 33 -12.76 -3.26 -1.05
CA LEU A 33 -13.33 -1.95 -1.35
C LEU A 33 -12.69 -1.45 -2.64
N GLU A 34 -13.53 -1.13 -3.61
CA GLU A 34 -13.09 -0.61 -4.91
C GLU A 34 -13.64 0.80 -5.09
N THR A 35 -12.79 1.70 -5.57
CA THR A 35 -13.17 3.10 -5.79
C THR A 35 -12.65 3.54 -7.15
N ASP A 36 -13.56 4.04 -7.98
CA ASP A 36 -13.26 4.67 -9.25
C ASP A 36 -13.45 6.19 -9.10
N VAL A 37 -12.49 6.95 -9.59
CA VAL A 37 -12.51 8.42 -9.52
C VAL A 37 -12.35 8.98 -10.92
N ALA A 38 -13.26 9.89 -11.28
CA ALA A 38 -13.28 10.58 -12.56
C ALA A 38 -13.30 12.11 -12.38
N ASP A 39 -12.97 12.84 -13.41
CA ASP A 39 -13.20 14.27 -13.46
C ASP A 39 -14.70 14.59 -13.63
N THR A 40 -15.05 15.87 -13.70
CA THR A 40 -16.44 16.32 -13.86
C THR A 40 -17.06 15.98 -15.22
N ASP A 41 -16.23 15.68 -16.21
CA ASP A 41 -16.64 15.26 -17.55
C ASP A 41 -16.76 13.74 -17.68
N GLY A 42 -16.43 13.00 -16.62
CA GLY A 42 -16.51 11.55 -16.56
C GLY A 42 -15.26 10.81 -17.05
N ASN A 43 -14.16 11.52 -17.32
CA ASN A 43 -12.91 10.87 -17.72
C ASN A 43 -12.24 10.23 -16.51
N PRO A 44 -11.83 8.94 -16.56
CA PRO A 44 -11.19 8.26 -15.45
C PRO A 44 -9.87 8.94 -15.06
N MET A 45 -9.69 9.21 -13.77
CA MET A 45 -8.46 9.78 -13.21
C MET A 45 -7.61 8.72 -12.53
N TRP A 46 -8.16 8.01 -11.56
CA TRP A 46 -7.51 6.88 -10.90
C TRP A 46 -8.54 5.91 -10.33
N SER A 47 -8.10 4.70 -10.04
CA SER A 47 -8.88 3.72 -9.28
C SER A 47 -8.05 3.15 -8.13
N THR A 48 -8.74 2.73 -7.07
CA THR A 48 -8.13 2.04 -5.94
C THR A 48 -8.87 0.75 -5.64
N LYS A 49 -8.11 -0.26 -5.16
CA LYS A 49 -8.65 -1.49 -4.64
C LYS A 49 -7.97 -1.81 -3.32
N SER A 50 -8.75 -1.87 -2.24
CA SER A 50 -8.25 -2.14 -0.89
C SER A 50 -8.87 -3.41 -0.33
N GLY A 51 -8.06 -4.35 0.09
CA GLY A 51 -8.48 -5.58 0.77
C GLY A 51 -8.46 -5.39 2.29
N LEU A 52 -9.62 -5.54 2.93
CA LEU A 52 -9.77 -5.54 4.38
C LEU A 52 -9.79 -6.99 4.87
N PHE A 53 -8.83 -7.35 5.71
CA PHE A 53 -8.77 -8.67 6.34
C PHE A 53 -9.41 -8.60 7.72
N ILE A 54 -10.64 -9.15 7.84
CA ILE A 54 -11.44 -9.07 9.06
C ILE A 54 -11.33 -10.39 9.80
N GLY A 55 -10.52 -10.41 10.84
CA GLY A 55 -10.28 -11.60 11.67
C GLY A 55 -11.54 -12.05 12.40
N GLY A 56 -11.77 -13.36 12.50
CA GLY A 56 -12.93 -13.94 13.13
C GLY A 56 -14.17 -14.05 12.25
N GLU A 57 -14.21 -13.37 11.11
CA GLU A 57 -15.37 -13.30 10.21
C GLU A 57 -15.22 -14.25 9.00
N GLY A 58 -14.67 -15.44 9.20
CA GLY A 58 -14.52 -16.45 8.17
C GLY A 58 -15.18 -17.77 8.53
N GLY A 59 -15.04 -18.78 7.66
CA GLY A 59 -15.52 -20.14 7.90
C GLY A 59 -16.96 -20.41 7.51
N TRP A 60 -17.58 -19.54 6.71
CA TRP A 60 -18.93 -19.76 6.23
C TRP A 60 -19.02 -20.68 4.99
N GLY A 61 -17.90 -21.18 4.47
CA GLY A 61 -17.85 -22.05 3.30
C GLY A 61 -17.97 -21.31 1.96
N GLY A 62 -17.70 -20.02 1.94
CA GLY A 62 -17.71 -19.21 0.73
C GLY A 62 -16.47 -19.39 -0.14
N ASP A 63 -16.45 -18.70 -1.28
CA ASP A 63 -15.31 -18.68 -2.19
C ASP A 63 -14.04 -18.17 -1.47
N ARG A 64 -12.94 -18.88 -1.66
CA ARG A 64 -11.64 -18.51 -1.08
C ARG A 64 -10.91 -17.42 -1.87
N GLY A 65 -11.42 -17.08 -3.05
CA GLY A 65 -10.81 -16.16 -3.99
C GLY A 65 -9.55 -16.70 -4.68
N PRO A 66 -9.04 -15.97 -5.66
CA PRO A 66 -7.88 -16.38 -6.44
C PRO A 66 -6.62 -16.48 -5.56
N THR A 67 -5.76 -17.42 -5.93
CA THR A 67 -4.38 -17.48 -5.46
C THR A 67 -3.50 -16.86 -6.54
N THR A 68 -2.82 -15.79 -6.21
CA THR A 68 -1.84 -15.17 -7.11
C THR A 68 -0.45 -15.68 -6.73
N GLU A 69 0.22 -16.31 -7.66
CA GLU A 69 1.63 -16.62 -7.49
C GLU A 69 2.43 -15.32 -7.61
N TRP A 70 3.28 -15.07 -6.64
CA TRP A 70 4.20 -13.95 -6.63
C TRP A 70 5.51 -14.44 -6.02
N ASN A 71 6.56 -14.38 -6.81
CA ASN A 71 7.89 -14.83 -6.40
C ASN A 71 8.90 -13.76 -6.81
N LEU A 72 9.80 -13.41 -5.91
CA LEU A 72 10.93 -12.57 -6.25
C LEU A 72 11.90 -13.35 -7.14
N PRO A 73 12.56 -12.67 -8.09
CA PRO A 73 13.66 -13.26 -8.85
C PRO A 73 14.79 -13.72 -7.92
N ASP A 74 15.45 -14.83 -8.28
CA ASP A 74 16.64 -15.32 -7.58
C ASP A 74 17.89 -14.55 -8.05
N ARG A 75 17.89 -13.25 -7.82
CA ARG A 75 18.97 -12.31 -8.11
C ARG A 75 18.87 -11.10 -7.19
N GLU A 76 19.93 -10.33 -7.10
CA GLU A 76 19.91 -9.06 -6.40
C GLU A 76 18.89 -8.10 -7.02
N ALA A 77 18.36 -7.17 -6.20
CA ALA A 77 17.46 -6.13 -6.67
C ALA A 77 18.21 -5.19 -7.64
N ASP A 78 17.54 -4.81 -8.72
CA ASP A 78 18.08 -3.84 -9.67
C ASP A 78 18.18 -2.44 -9.05
N HIS A 79 17.27 -2.13 -8.12
CA HIS A 79 17.23 -0.87 -7.39
C HIS A 79 17.00 -1.13 -5.91
N THR A 80 17.76 -0.41 -5.08
CA THR A 80 17.55 -0.36 -3.62
C THR A 80 17.55 1.10 -3.18
N VAL A 81 16.47 1.53 -2.54
CA VAL A 81 16.31 2.89 -2.02
C VAL A 81 15.98 2.82 -0.54
N SER A 82 16.67 3.62 0.27
CA SER A 82 16.47 3.66 1.72
C SER A 82 15.93 5.01 2.16
N TYR A 83 14.94 4.99 3.05
CA TYR A 83 14.40 6.18 3.71
C TYR A 83 14.31 5.95 5.21
N GLU A 84 14.91 6.82 5.98
CA GLU A 84 14.70 6.89 7.42
C GLU A 84 13.34 7.57 7.70
N THR A 85 12.48 6.91 8.46
CA THR A 85 11.25 7.54 8.95
C THR A 85 11.56 8.34 10.22
N ARG A 86 10.86 9.46 10.42
CA ARG A 86 11.02 10.27 11.64
C ARG A 86 10.37 9.58 12.83
N ASN A 87 10.88 9.84 14.03
CA ASN A 87 10.27 9.35 15.28
C ASN A 87 8.83 9.87 15.46
N ASP A 88 8.52 11.03 14.92
CA ASP A 88 7.18 11.65 14.92
C ASP A 88 6.43 11.45 13.59
N GLN A 89 6.88 10.55 12.71
CA GLN A 89 6.32 10.34 11.37
C GLN A 89 4.83 10.01 11.39
N ALA A 90 4.38 9.22 12.36
CA ALA A 90 2.97 8.88 12.49
C ALA A 90 2.10 10.11 12.83
N LEU A 91 2.61 11.02 13.70
CA LEU A 91 1.91 12.26 14.04
C LEU A 91 1.83 13.20 12.84
N LEU A 92 2.89 13.22 12.03
CA LEU A 92 2.92 14.01 10.79
C LEU A 92 1.93 13.45 9.76
N TYR A 93 1.93 12.12 9.55
CA TYR A 93 1.02 11.46 8.62
C TYR A 93 -0.45 11.63 9.03
N ARG A 94 -0.75 11.64 10.33
CA ARG A 94 -2.09 11.90 10.89
C ARG A 94 -2.73 13.19 10.34
N LEU A 95 -1.93 14.19 9.94
CA LEU A 95 -2.41 15.44 9.37
C LEU A 95 -3.10 15.24 7.99
N ASN A 96 -2.87 14.11 7.33
CA ASN A 96 -3.57 13.73 6.10
C ASN A 96 -5.01 13.25 6.33
N GLY A 97 -5.46 13.14 7.59
CA GLY A 97 -6.84 12.81 7.93
C GLY A 97 -7.01 11.45 8.62
N ASP A 98 -6.03 10.54 8.55
CA ASP A 98 -6.10 9.27 9.29
C ASP A 98 -5.76 9.48 10.76
N ARG A 99 -6.81 9.56 11.58
CA ARG A 99 -6.72 9.85 13.02
C ARG A 99 -6.88 8.60 13.89
N ASN A 100 -6.72 7.40 13.35
CA ASN A 100 -6.78 6.18 14.12
C ASN A 100 -5.81 6.24 15.31
N PRO A 101 -6.29 6.07 16.56
CA PRO A 101 -5.46 6.17 17.77
C PRO A 101 -4.36 5.10 17.85
N LEU A 102 -4.44 4.02 17.09
CA LEU A 102 -3.39 3.01 16.98
C LEU A 102 -2.01 3.61 16.62
N HIS A 103 -2.00 4.75 15.95
CA HIS A 103 -0.81 5.42 15.46
C HIS A 103 -0.35 6.60 16.32
N SER A 104 -1.06 6.90 17.42
CA SER A 104 -0.77 8.08 18.24
C SER A 104 -0.98 7.91 19.75
N ASP A 105 -1.80 6.95 20.17
CA ASP A 105 -2.13 6.71 21.58
C ASP A 105 -1.44 5.42 22.08
N PRO A 106 -0.48 5.53 23.02
CA PRO A 106 0.21 4.37 23.58
C PRO A 106 -0.72 3.36 24.27
N SER A 107 -1.78 3.83 24.93
CA SER A 107 -2.72 2.94 25.61
C SER A 107 -3.58 2.15 24.63
N PHE A 108 -3.99 2.79 23.55
CA PHE A 108 -4.69 2.10 22.46
C PHE A 108 -3.79 1.10 21.73
N ALA A 109 -2.54 1.49 21.43
CA ALA A 109 -1.57 0.59 20.81
C ALA A 109 -1.29 -0.64 21.69
N SER A 110 -1.12 -0.44 23.00
CA SER A 110 -0.92 -1.53 23.97
C SER A 110 -2.13 -2.47 24.01
N ALA A 111 -3.35 -1.94 24.03
CA ALA A 111 -4.56 -2.75 23.97
C ALA A 111 -4.68 -3.57 22.65
N ALA A 112 -4.09 -3.06 21.59
CA ALA A 112 -4.01 -3.75 20.28
C ALA A 112 -2.82 -4.73 20.18
N GLY A 113 -2.00 -4.89 21.25
CA GLY A 113 -0.88 -5.82 21.30
C GLY A 113 0.46 -5.25 20.79
N PHE A 114 0.59 -3.94 20.71
CA PHE A 114 1.84 -3.27 20.31
C PHE A 114 2.48 -2.53 21.48
N ASP A 115 3.80 -2.60 21.61
CA ASP A 115 4.54 -1.91 22.68
C ASP A 115 4.45 -0.37 22.60
N LYS A 116 4.24 0.15 21.41
CA LYS A 116 4.08 1.59 21.14
C LYS A 116 3.26 1.82 19.85
N PRO A 117 2.76 3.04 19.61
CA PRO A 117 2.07 3.38 18.39
C PRO A 117 2.89 3.03 17.14
N ILE A 118 2.25 2.33 16.19
CA ILE A 118 2.87 1.92 14.94
C ILE A 118 2.69 2.99 13.85
N LEU A 119 3.53 2.96 12.81
CA LEU A 119 3.37 3.81 11.65
C LEU A 119 2.14 3.36 10.84
N HIS A 120 1.43 4.31 10.24
CA HIS A 120 0.33 4.02 9.32
C HIS A 120 0.81 3.19 8.12
N GLY A 121 0.06 2.16 7.78
CA GLY A 121 0.38 1.34 6.61
C GLY A 121 0.48 2.16 5.32
N LEU A 122 -0.47 3.08 5.10
CA LEU A 122 -0.44 3.95 3.92
C LEU A 122 0.72 4.96 3.93
N CYS A 123 1.30 5.28 5.09
CA CYS A 123 2.54 6.04 5.14
C CYS A 123 3.73 5.21 4.58
N THR A 124 3.85 3.96 5.00
CA THR A 124 4.83 3.02 4.43
C THR A 124 4.62 2.84 2.92
N TYR A 125 3.37 2.71 2.47
CA TYR A 125 3.00 2.65 1.07
C TYR A 125 3.45 3.91 0.30
N GLY A 126 3.26 5.10 0.88
CA GLY A 126 3.68 6.37 0.30
C GLY A 126 5.21 6.50 0.17
N PHE A 127 5.97 6.08 1.19
CA PHE A 127 7.44 6.01 1.10
C PHE A 127 7.90 5.06 0.00
N THR A 128 7.27 3.88 -0.07
CA THR A 128 7.56 2.88 -1.11
C THR A 128 7.26 3.45 -2.50
N GLY A 129 6.09 4.06 -2.70
CA GLY A 129 5.70 4.67 -3.98
C GLY A 129 6.63 5.81 -4.40
N ARG A 130 7.09 6.63 -3.43
CA ARG A 130 8.07 7.68 -3.69
C ARG A 130 9.42 7.11 -4.16
N ALA A 131 9.89 6.02 -3.54
CA ALA A 131 11.12 5.36 -3.92
C ALA A 131 11.04 4.83 -5.36
N LEU A 132 9.95 4.13 -5.68
CA LEU A 132 9.71 3.58 -7.01
C LEU A 132 9.59 4.68 -8.07
N LEU A 133 8.85 5.76 -7.78
CA LEU A 133 8.72 6.92 -8.65
C LEU A 133 10.10 7.55 -8.94
N HIS A 134 10.93 7.69 -7.92
CA HIS A 134 12.26 8.28 -8.05
C HIS A 134 13.20 7.39 -8.86
N ALA A 135 13.29 6.10 -8.53
CA ALA A 135 14.24 5.18 -9.12
C ALA A 135 13.87 4.75 -10.55
N LEU A 136 12.57 4.66 -10.87
CA LEU A 136 12.07 3.99 -12.07
C LEU A 136 11.34 4.92 -13.05
N CYS A 137 10.93 6.11 -12.59
CA CYS A 137 10.17 7.07 -13.38
C CYS A 137 10.84 8.45 -13.48
N ASP A 138 12.12 8.58 -13.09
CA ASP A 138 12.87 9.85 -13.06
C ASP A 138 12.17 10.95 -12.26
N SER A 139 11.40 10.58 -11.24
CA SER A 139 10.53 11.47 -10.45
C SER A 139 9.40 12.15 -11.26
N ASP A 140 9.11 11.64 -12.46
CA ASP A 140 8.00 12.12 -13.29
C ASP A 140 6.73 11.28 -13.03
N PRO A 141 5.69 11.85 -12.38
CA PRO A 141 4.47 11.12 -12.06
C PRO A 141 3.66 10.69 -13.30
N VAL A 142 3.91 11.28 -14.48
CA VAL A 142 3.25 10.88 -15.74
C VAL A 142 3.67 9.46 -16.14
N ARG A 143 4.88 9.05 -15.78
CA ARG A 143 5.42 7.71 -16.06
C ARG A 143 4.97 6.63 -15.08
N PHE A 144 4.28 7.01 -14.01
CA PHE A 144 3.78 6.07 -13.01
C PHE A 144 2.40 5.53 -13.42
N GLY A 145 2.27 4.23 -13.63
CA GLY A 145 1.03 3.59 -14.05
C GLY A 145 0.21 3.07 -12.86
N SER A 146 0.73 2.06 -12.18
CA SER A 146 0.03 1.44 -11.04
C SER A 146 1.00 0.97 -9.95
N MET A 147 0.48 0.79 -8.75
CA MET A 147 1.20 0.18 -7.63
C MET A 147 0.23 -0.59 -6.74
N GLY A 148 0.60 -1.81 -6.38
CA GLY A 148 -0.15 -2.64 -5.45
C GLY A 148 0.77 -3.54 -4.65
N GLY A 149 0.22 -4.18 -3.60
CA GLY A 149 0.93 -5.14 -2.77
C GLY A 149 0.20 -5.41 -1.46
N ARG A 150 0.89 -5.97 -0.48
CA ARG A 150 0.30 -6.43 0.78
C ARG A 150 1.13 -5.98 1.98
N PHE A 151 0.50 -5.36 2.97
CA PHE A 151 1.11 -5.15 4.28
C PHE A 151 1.34 -6.49 4.99
N LYS A 152 2.53 -6.69 5.54
CA LYS A 152 2.94 -7.95 6.16
C LYS A 152 3.29 -7.79 7.63
N SER A 153 4.06 -6.77 7.97
CA SER A 153 4.47 -6.49 9.35
C SER A 153 4.37 -4.99 9.63
N PRO A 154 4.13 -4.60 10.89
CA PRO A 154 4.09 -3.20 11.26
C PRO A 154 5.47 -2.55 11.13
N VAL A 155 5.46 -1.23 10.92
CA VAL A 155 6.65 -0.36 10.96
C VAL A 155 6.53 0.52 12.19
N MET A 156 7.64 0.70 12.90
CA MET A 156 7.72 1.63 14.01
C MET A 156 8.26 2.98 13.51
N PRO A 157 7.71 4.12 13.96
CA PRO A 157 8.32 5.42 13.68
C PRO A 157 9.80 5.45 14.09
N GLY A 158 10.65 5.98 13.24
CA GLY A 158 12.10 5.99 13.40
C GLY A 158 12.84 4.82 12.72
N GLU A 159 12.13 3.83 12.19
CA GLU A 159 12.76 2.73 11.44
C GLU A 159 13.13 3.17 10.01
N VAL A 160 14.17 2.54 9.46
CA VAL A 160 14.62 2.73 8.08
C VAL A 160 13.85 1.75 7.18
N LEU A 161 13.20 2.30 6.15
CA LEU A 161 12.55 1.53 5.10
C LEU A 161 13.53 1.31 3.95
N GLU A 162 13.74 0.07 3.56
CA GLU A 162 14.54 -0.33 2.41
C GLU A 162 13.61 -0.90 1.34
N ILE A 163 13.55 -0.24 0.20
CA ILE A 163 12.69 -0.62 -0.92
C ILE A 163 13.58 -1.27 -1.97
N HIS A 164 13.35 -2.56 -2.18
CA HIS A 164 14.03 -3.37 -3.19
C HIS A 164 13.11 -3.56 -4.39
N ALA A 165 13.60 -3.29 -5.60
CA ALA A 165 12.82 -3.42 -6.83
C ALA A 165 13.57 -4.23 -7.88
N TRP A 166 12.83 -5.08 -8.58
CA TRP A 166 13.31 -5.94 -9.68
C TRP A 166 12.51 -5.61 -10.94
N GLU A 167 13.20 -5.18 -11.98
CA GLU A 167 12.58 -4.90 -13.28
C GLU A 167 12.37 -6.21 -14.05
N GLU A 168 11.12 -6.49 -14.39
CA GLU A 168 10.72 -7.57 -15.29
C GLU A 168 10.20 -6.97 -16.62
N SER A 169 9.91 -7.80 -17.62
CA SER A 169 9.52 -7.33 -18.96
C SER A 169 8.34 -6.36 -18.98
N ASP A 170 7.33 -6.62 -18.16
CA ASP A 170 6.03 -5.94 -18.23
C ASP A 170 5.68 -5.21 -16.93
N GLN A 171 6.44 -5.44 -15.87
CA GLN A 171 6.16 -4.93 -14.55
C GLN A 171 7.43 -4.83 -13.71
N VAL A 172 7.32 -4.18 -12.57
CA VAL A 172 8.35 -4.17 -11.55
C VAL A 172 7.82 -4.90 -10.33
N LEU A 173 8.56 -5.91 -9.87
CA LEU A 173 8.32 -6.54 -8.58
C LEU A 173 9.07 -5.77 -7.51
N PHE A 174 8.48 -5.60 -6.34
CA PHE A 174 9.15 -4.90 -5.26
C PHE A 174 8.75 -5.42 -3.89
N GLN A 175 9.61 -5.16 -2.91
CA GLN A 175 9.39 -5.49 -1.51
C GLN A 175 9.97 -4.38 -0.64
N THR A 176 9.28 -4.00 0.43
CA THR A 176 9.81 -3.06 1.43
C THR A 176 10.16 -3.80 2.70
N ARG A 177 11.32 -3.52 3.24
CA ARG A 177 11.88 -4.15 4.44
C ARG A 177 12.29 -3.12 5.49
N VAL A 178 12.44 -3.61 6.72
CA VAL A 178 13.13 -2.96 7.83
C VAL A 178 14.15 -3.98 8.33
N GLY A 179 15.41 -3.83 7.93
CA GLY A 179 16.41 -4.89 8.08
C GLY A 179 15.92 -6.18 7.42
N ASP A 180 15.92 -7.28 8.15
CA ASP A 180 15.46 -8.59 7.64
C ASP A 180 13.94 -8.75 7.64
N ARG A 181 13.19 -7.84 8.25
CA ARG A 181 11.74 -7.92 8.40
C ARG A 181 11.01 -7.32 7.20
N VAL A 182 10.28 -8.15 6.47
CA VAL A 182 9.42 -7.70 5.38
C VAL A 182 8.20 -6.98 5.95
N VAL A 183 7.98 -5.73 5.53
CA VAL A 183 6.86 -4.89 5.99
C VAL A 183 5.80 -4.67 4.93
N PHE A 184 6.19 -4.66 3.65
CA PHE A 184 5.28 -4.64 2.51
C PHE A 184 5.77 -5.63 1.47
N ASP A 185 4.89 -6.51 1.02
CA ASP A 185 5.18 -7.70 0.23
C ASP A 185 4.25 -7.81 -0.98
N ASN A 186 4.54 -8.76 -1.87
CA ASN A 186 3.75 -8.99 -3.08
C ASN A 186 3.61 -7.70 -3.93
N GLY A 187 4.65 -6.88 -3.91
CA GLY A 187 4.68 -5.61 -4.59
C GLY A 187 4.74 -5.76 -6.10
N VAL A 188 3.82 -5.09 -6.80
CA VAL A 188 3.81 -4.99 -8.27
C VAL A 188 3.57 -3.54 -8.65
N MET A 189 4.37 -3.03 -9.56
CA MET A 189 4.24 -1.70 -10.14
C MET A 189 4.26 -1.81 -11.67
N THR A 190 3.48 -0.98 -12.34
CA THR A 190 3.57 -0.75 -13.80
C THR A 190 3.94 0.69 -14.09
N ARG A 191 4.60 0.90 -15.22
CA ARG A 191 4.91 2.23 -15.77
C ARG A 191 4.01 2.51 -16.98
N ASN A 192 3.74 3.76 -17.24
CA ASN A 192 3.10 4.25 -18.49
C ASN A 192 4.14 4.45 -19.58
#